data_6e5b597a4eb0ca9c970ac75cf616a183
#
_entry.id   6e5b597a4eb0ca9c970ac75cf616a183
#
_cell.length_a   1.000
_cell.length_b   1.000
_cell.length_c   1.000
_cell.angle_alpha   90.00
_cell.angle_beta   90.00
_cell.angle_gamma   90.00
#
_symmetry.space_group_name_H-M   'P 1'
#
loop_
_entity.id
_entity.type
_entity.pdbx_description
1 polymer ?
#
loop_
_entity_poly.entity_id
_entity_poly.type
_entity_poly.pdbx_seq_one_letter_code
_entity_poly.pdbx_strand_id
1 'polypeptide(L)'
;MIADYEDPASIDAAIESVDAIFYQAQSMGDVERCNRQTETVRKAAEKAGVELIVVNSSMWAPDEPCGQYNFDGVLSMEEIMRAGPIPVVVFRPTLFMSNLHGDRIKDNLRKGLYRYCHKPDLASDWICLEDVAQFMVTALKKPELAGRKIGIGGPDRLTTLEVVDLVGEGSPQGARAIAEDARPA
;
A
#
# COMPACT_ATOMS: atom_id res chain seq x y z
N MET A 1 16.92 13.02 -9.82
CA MET A 1 17.82 11.84 -9.93
C MET A 1 16.96 10.62 -10.27
N ILE A 2 17.44 9.71 -11.10
CA ILE A 2 16.77 8.43 -11.38
C ILE A 2 17.50 7.39 -10.53
N ALA A 3 16.74 6.59 -9.75
CA ALA A 3 17.27 5.48 -8.96
C ALA A 3 16.62 4.18 -9.48
N ASP A 4 17.43 3.13 -9.58
CA ASP A 4 17.00 1.79 -9.99
C ASP A 4 17.17 0.85 -8.80
N TYR A 5 16.12 0.16 -8.40
CA TYR A 5 16.15 -0.80 -7.30
C TYR A 5 17.05 -2.02 -7.58
N GLU A 6 17.38 -2.30 -8.84
CA GLU A 6 18.34 -3.36 -9.22
C GLU A 6 19.80 -2.88 -9.23
N ASP A 7 20.04 -1.58 -9.08
CA ASP A 7 21.37 -0.97 -8.96
C ASP A 7 21.58 -0.35 -7.57
N PRO A 8 22.21 -1.07 -6.62
CA PRO A 8 22.45 -0.56 -5.27
C PRO A 8 23.21 0.76 -5.23
N ALA A 9 24.13 1.01 -6.20
CA ALA A 9 24.89 2.24 -6.24
C ALA A 9 24.01 3.45 -6.58
N SER A 10 22.98 3.26 -7.44
CA SER A 10 22.00 4.31 -7.73
C SER A 10 21.10 4.62 -6.53
N ILE A 11 20.77 3.61 -5.71
CA ILE A 11 20.00 3.78 -4.46
C ILE A 11 20.87 4.51 -3.42
N ASP A 12 22.11 4.13 -3.24
CA ASP A 12 23.05 4.84 -2.36
C ASP A 12 23.13 6.33 -2.72
N ALA A 13 23.30 6.63 -4.01
CA ALA A 13 23.38 8.01 -4.49
C ALA A 13 22.05 8.78 -4.31
N ALA A 14 20.91 8.12 -4.44
CA ALA A 14 19.60 8.75 -4.27
C ALA A 14 19.28 9.09 -2.80
N ILE A 15 19.85 8.32 -1.87
CA ILE A 15 19.62 8.47 -0.42
C ILE A 15 20.69 9.36 0.24
N GLU A 16 21.76 9.68 -0.47
CA GLU A 16 22.81 10.56 0.06
C GLU A 16 22.23 11.91 0.52
N SER A 17 22.48 12.30 1.76
CA SER A 17 22.05 13.58 2.35
C SER A 17 20.53 13.76 2.52
N VAL A 18 19.76 12.68 2.67
CA VAL A 18 18.35 12.76 3.05
C VAL A 18 18.14 12.39 4.52
N ASP A 19 17.27 13.15 5.20
CA ASP A 19 16.98 12.94 6.63
C ASP A 19 15.92 11.85 6.83
N ALA A 20 14.98 11.70 5.88
CA ALA A 20 13.89 10.72 5.98
C ALA A 20 13.55 10.12 4.62
N ILE A 21 13.00 8.89 4.65
CA ILE A 21 12.56 8.16 3.45
C ILE A 21 11.08 7.81 3.57
N PHE A 22 10.32 8.13 2.52
CA PHE A 22 9.01 7.52 2.29
C PHE A 22 9.20 6.31 1.39
N TYR A 23 8.92 5.13 1.94
CA TYR A 23 9.13 3.87 1.23
C TYR A 23 7.81 3.22 0.83
N GLN A 24 7.74 2.80 -0.42
CA GLN A 24 6.68 1.94 -0.95
C GLN A 24 7.32 0.87 -1.83
N ALA A 25 7.01 -0.39 -1.56
CA ALA A 25 7.51 -1.51 -2.34
C ALA A 25 6.95 -1.49 -3.77
N GLN A 26 7.82 -1.79 -4.76
CA GLN A 26 7.45 -1.79 -6.17
C GLN A 26 7.09 -3.17 -6.70
N SER A 27 7.64 -4.23 -6.14
CA SER A 27 7.56 -5.59 -6.69
C SER A 27 6.65 -6.50 -5.84
N MET A 28 5.47 -6.02 -5.44
CA MET A 28 4.56 -6.72 -4.52
C MET A 28 4.10 -8.11 -5.02
N GLY A 29 4.13 -8.36 -6.34
CA GLY A 29 3.80 -9.68 -6.93
C GLY A 29 4.97 -10.67 -6.97
N ASP A 30 6.19 -10.21 -6.66
CA ASP A 30 7.41 -11.01 -6.57
C ASP A 30 8.07 -10.76 -5.22
N VAL A 31 7.73 -11.61 -4.24
CA VAL A 31 8.15 -11.46 -2.84
C VAL A 31 9.66 -11.48 -2.70
N GLU A 32 10.36 -12.35 -3.41
CA GLU A 32 11.82 -12.45 -3.30
C GLU A 32 12.50 -11.19 -3.84
N ARG A 33 12.04 -10.68 -4.97
CA ARG A 33 12.51 -9.42 -5.54
C ARG A 33 12.20 -8.24 -4.62
N CYS A 34 10.98 -8.17 -4.12
CA CYS A 34 10.56 -7.15 -3.15
C CYS A 34 11.47 -7.14 -1.92
N ASN A 35 11.76 -8.30 -1.36
CA ASN A 35 12.62 -8.44 -0.18
C ASN A 35 14.05 -7.98 -0.46
N ARG A 36 14.64 -8.37 -1.60
CA ARG A 36 15.98 -7.90 -1.98
C ARG A 36 16.04 -6.38 -2.15
N GLN A 37 15.06 -5.79 -2.81
CA GLN A 37 14.96 -4.34 -3.01
C GLN A 37 14.77 -3.60 -1.69
N THR A 38 13.92 -4.11 -0.81
CA THR A 38 13.71 -3.56 0.54
C THR A 38 15.00 -3.58 1.36
N GLU A 39 15.71 -4.69 1.34
CA GLU A 39 16.99 -4.84 2.02
C GLU A 39 18.05 -3.85 1.48
N THR A 40 18.09 -3.63 0.17
CA THR A 40 18.98 -2.67 -0.48
C THR A 40 18.69 -1.25 0.02
N VAL A 41 17.42 -0.83 0.03
CA VAL A 41 17.05 0.50 0.52
C VAL A 41 17.37 0.66 2.00
N ARG A 42 17.04 -0.34 2.83
CA ARG A 42 17.34 -0.30 4.26
C ARG A 42 18.84 -0.10 4.53
N LYS A 43 19.70 -0.90 3.87
CA LYS A 43 21.16 -0.79 4.03
C LYS A 43 21.72 0.55 3.55
N ALA A 44 21.20 1.06 2.43
CA ALA A 44 21.60 2.38 1.94
C ALA A 44 21.17 3.49 2.91
N ALA A 45 19.97 3.40 3.50
CA ALA A 45 19.49 4.32 4.51
C ALA A 45 20.38 4.31 5.77
N GLU A 46 20.77 3.14 6.26
CA GLU A 46 21.71 2.99 7.39
C GLU A 46 23.05 3.63 7.10
N LYS A 47 23.61 3.37 5.93
CA LYS A 47 24.89 3.93 5.48
C LYS A 47 24.86 5.46 5.37
N ALA A 48 23.74 6.02 4.91
CA ALA A 48 23.54 7.46 4.76
C ALA A 48 23.21 8.18 6.08
N GLY A 49 22.88 7.45 7.14
CA GLY A 49 22.50 8.03 8.43
C GLY A 49 21.09 8.61 8.43
N VAL A 50 20.16 8.02 7.67
CA VAL A 50 18.75 8.43 7.65
C VAL A 50 18.15 8.31 9.05
N GLU A 51 17.40 9.32 9.48
CA GLU A 51 16.84 9.42 10.83
C GLU A 51 15.48 8.73 10.99
N LEU A 52 14.72 8.60 9.91
CA LEU A 52 13.36 8.00 9.92
C LEU A 52 13.01 7.37 8.58
N ILE A 53 12.40 6.18 8.64
CA ILE A 53 11.74 5.57 7.48
C ILE A 53 10.23 5.49 7.74
N VAL A 54 9.43 5.99 6.80
CA VAL A 54 7.98 5.88 6.83
C VAL A 54 7.54 4.96 5.70
N VAL A 55 6.99 3.82 6.05
CA VAL A 55 6.58 2.77 5.10
C VAL A 55 5.10 2.90 4.79
N ASN A 56 4.78 3.01 3.50
CA ASN A 56 3.44 2.78 2.98
C ASN A 56 3.28 1.30 2.67
N SER A 57 2.67 0.56 3.59
CA SER A 57 2.43 -0.88 3.51
C SER A 57 1.01 -1.18 3.00
N SER A 58 0.33 -2.14 3.58
CA SER A 58 -1.03 -2.55 3.20
C SER A 58 -1.79 -3.11 4.40
N MET A 59 -3.10 -2.87 4.44
CA MET A 59 -4.01 -3.55 5.37
C MET A 59 -3.99 -5.08 5.25
N TRP A 60 -3.50 -5.59 4.12
CA TRP A 60 -3.38 -7.03 3.87
C TRP A 60 -2.16 -7.68 4.56
N ALA A 61 -1.27 -6.90 5.17
CA ALA A 61 -0.19 -7.44 5.96
C ALA A 61 -0.76 -8.16 7.20
N PRO A 62 -0.56 -9.47 7.37
CA PRO A 62 -0.96 -10.16 8.59
C PRO A 62 -0.03 -9.76 9.74
N ASP A 63 -0.44 -10.04 10.97
CA ASP A 63 0.44 -9.81 12.13
C ASP A 63 1.46 -10.94 12.31
N GLU A 64 1.11 -12.15 11.83
CA GLU A 64 1.96 -13.35 11.80
C GLU A 64 1.82 -14.05 10.44
N PRO A 65 2.80 -14.83 9.97
CA PRO A 65 2.70 -15.57 8.72
C PRO A 65 1.45 -16.46 8.67
N CYS A 66 0.67 -16.32 7.58
CA CYS A 66 -0.61 -16.99 7.39
C CYS A 66 -0.59 -18.08 6.30
N GLY A 67 0.56 -18.29 5.63
CA GLY A 67 0.72 -19.23 4.54
C GLY A 67 0.22 -18.71 3.19
N GLN A 68 -0.14 -17.44 3.09
CA GLN A 68 -0.55 -16.80 1.84
C GLN A 68 0.60 -15.95 1.28
N TYR A 69 1.16 -16.40 0.17
CA TYR A 69 2.39 -15.85 -0.42
C TYR A 69 2.42 -14.30 -0.48
N ASN A 70 1.37 -13.69 -1.02
CA ASN A 70 1.34 -12.24 -1.16
C ASN A 70 1.20 -11.50 0.18
N PHE A 71 0.43 -12.06 1.12
CA PHE A 71 0.21 -11.45 2.43
C PHE A 71 1.46 -11.58 3.30
N ASP A 72 2.05 -12.77 3.31
CA ASP A 72 3.31 -13.03 4.02
C ASP A 72 4.45 -12.21 3.40
N GLY A 73 4.40 -11.95 2.09
CA GLY A 73 5.35 -11.08 1.41
C GLY A 73 5.28 -9.62 1.89
N VAL A 74 4.07 -9.09 2.14
CA VAL A 74 3.92 -7.75 2.72
C VAL A 74 4.48 -7.71 4.13
N LEU A 75 4.19 -8.72 4.95
CA LEU A 75 4.74 -8.83 6.30
C LEU A 75 6.27 -8.91 6.27
N SER A 76 6.84 -9.73 5.39
CA SER A 76 8.29 -9.88 5.23
C SER A 76 8.97 -8.55 4.88
N MET A 77 8.40 -7.78 3.97
CA MET A 77 8.90 -6.44 3.62
C MET A 77 8.90 -5.50 4.84
N GLU A 78 7.83 -5.49 5.64
CA GLU A 78 7.77 -4.69 6.87
C GLU A 78 8.85 -5.12 7.88
N GLU A 79 9.05 -6.43 8.06
CA GLU A 79 10.04 -6.98 8.99
C GLU A 79 11.47 -6.65 8.56
N ILE A 80 11.79 -6.80 7.27
CA ILE A 80 13.08 -6.43 6.71
C ILE A 80 13.37 -4.95 6.97
N MET A 81 12.40 -4.06 6.67
CA MET A 81 12.60 -2.62 6.86
C MET A 81 12.84 -2.27 8.34
N ARG A 82 12.17 -2.98 9.25
CA ARG A 82 12.26 -2.75 10.70
C ARG A 82 13.44 -3.46 11.39
N ALA A 83 14.16 -4.34 10.68
CA ALA A 83 15.26 -5.10 11.26
C ALA A 83 16.52 -4.27 11.56
N GLY A 84 16.60 -3.04 11.01
CA GLY A 84 17.75 -2.14 11.20
C GLY A 84 17.61 -1.23 12.43
N PRO A 85 18.63 -0.39 12.68
CA PRO A 85 18.66 0.54 13.81
C PRO A 85 17.82 1.81 13.58
N ILE A 86 17.42 2.09 12.33
CA ILE A 86 16.66 3.30 12.00
C ILE A 86 15.22 3.16 12.50
N PRO A 87 14.67 4.19 13.17
CA PRO A 87 13.26 4.22 13.52
C PRO A 87 12.35 4.07 12.28
N VAL A 88 11.34 3.20 12.37
CA VAL A 88 10.41 2.94 11.26
C VAL A 88 8.97 3.15 11.72
N VAL A 89 8.19 3.91 10.95
CA VAL A 89 6.73 4.00 11.08
C VAL A 89 6.11 3.25 9.92
N VAL A 90 5.19 2.31 10.19
CA VAL A 90 4.48 1.57 9.15
C VAL A 90 3.03 2.00 9.12
N PHE A 91 2.59 2.57 8.01
CA PHE A 91 1.18 2.77 7.72
C PHE A 91 0.64 1.62 6.88
N ARG A 92 -0.50 1.08 7.31
CA ARG A 92 -1.26 0.02 6.62
C ARG A 92 -2.57 0.63 6.11
N PRO A 93 -2.56 1.29 4.94
CA PRO A 93 -3.76 1.87 4.37
C PRO A 93 -4.76 0.80 3.95
N THR A 94 -6.02 1.17 4.03
CA THR A 94 -7.15 0.42 3.52
C THR A 94 -7.23 0.53 1.99
N LEU A 95 -8.40 0.33 1.39
CA LEU A 95 -8.58 0.36 -0.05
C LEU A 95 -8.39 1.76 -0.62
N PHE A 96 -7.53 1.88 -1.60
CA PHE A 96 -7.34 3.17 -2.29
C PHE A 96 -8.51 3.50 -3.20
N MET A 97 -9.09 4.70 -3.06
CA MET A 97 -10.11 5.21 -3.98
C MET A 97 -9.59 5.28 -5.42
N SER A 98 -8.29 5.51 -5.61
CA SER A 98 -7.66 5.52 -6.93
C SER A 98 -7.75 4.18 -7.67
N ASN A 99 -7.97 3.06 -6.97
CA ASN A 99 -8.20 1.76 -7.61
C ASN A 99 -9.44 1.76 -8.51
N LEU A 100 -10.43 2.62 -8.21
CA LEU A 100 -11.62 2.80 -9.04
C LEU A 100 -11.30 3.45 -10.39
N HIS A 101 -10.17 4.11 -10.52
CA HIS A 101 -9.71 4.75 -11.75
C HIS A 101 -8.92 3.80 -12.69
N GLY A 102 -8.68 2.55 -12.30
CA GLY A 102 -7.99 1.57 -13.16
C GLY A 102 -8.80 1.28 -14.43
N ASP A 103 -8.11 1.14 -15.57
CA ASP A 103 -8.77 0.98 -16.88
C ASP A 103 -9.73 -0.22 -16.92
N ARG A 104 -9.34 -1.34 -16.30
CA ARG A 104 -10.21 -2.52 -16.19
C ARG A 104 -11.51 -2.22 -15.44
N ILE A 105 -11.47 -1.43 -14.39
CA ILE A 105 -12.65 -1.03 -13.62
C ILE A 105 -13.49 -0.07 -14.43
N LYS A 106 -12.89 0.96 -15.04
CA LYS A 106 -13.58 1.91 -15.92
C LYS A 106 -14.31 1.21 -17.07
N ASP A 107 -13.65 0.26 -17.73
CA ASP A 107 -14.25 -0.48 -18.85
C ASP A 107 -15.42 -1.37 -18.42
N ASN A 108 -15.35 -1.95 -17.23
CA ASN A 108 -16.47 -2.68 -16.66
C ASN A 108 -17.62 -1.73 -16.26
N LEU A 109 -17.32 -0.61 -15.63
CA LEU A 109 -18.31 0.40 -15.26
C LEU A 109 -19.05 0.96 -16.48
N ARG A 110 -18.34 1.21 -17.60
CA ARG A 110 -19.00 1.60 -18.88
C ARG A 110 -20.00 0.57 -19.40
N LYS A 111 -19.84 -0.69 -18.99
CA LYS A 111 -20.76 -1.80 -19.33
C LYS A 111 -21.82 -2.01 -18.23
N GLY A 112 -21.92 -1.12 -17.25
CA GLY A 112 -22.80 -1.26 -16.11
C GLY A 112 -22.38 -2.36 -15.13
N LEU A 113 -21.11 -2.74 -15.12
CA LEU A 113 -20.58 -3.82 -14.27
C LEU A 113 -19.51 -3.28 -13.32
N TYR A 114 -19.64 -3.59 -12.04
CA TYR A 114 -18.57 -3.40 -11.06
C TYR A 114 -18.03 -4.76 -10.66
N ARG A 115 -16.77 -5.04 -11.00
CA ARG A 115 -16.09 -6.28 -10.67
C ARG A 115 -14.92 -6.00 -9.73
N TYR A 116 -15.04 -6.49 -8.52
CA TYR A 116 -14.00 -6.38 -7.50
C TYR A 116 -13.85 -7.71 -6.73
N CYS A 117 -12.70 -7.91 -6.08
CA CYS A 117 -12.38 -9.17 -5.40
C CYS A 117 -13.09 -9.35 -4.04
N HIS A 118 -13.95 -8.44 -3.65
CA HIS A 118 -14.68 -8.50 -2.37
C HIS A 118 -16.08 -9.06 -2.56
N LYS A 119 -16.60 -9.69 -1.50
CA LYS A 119 -18.03 -10.03 -1.43
C LYS A 119 -18.88 -8.77 -1.47
N PRO A 120 -20.07 -8.81 -2.09
CA PRO A 120 -20.92 -7.62 -2.24
C PRO A 120 -21.30 -6.93 -0.92
N ASP A 121 -21.46 -7.70 0.15
CA ASP A 121 -21.87 -7.26 1.49
C ASP A 121 -20.69 -6.97 2.42
N LEU A 122 -19.45 -7.18 1.96
CA LEU A 122 -18.26 -6.86 2.76
C LEU A 122 -18.05 -5.35 2.81
N ALA A 123 -18.18 -4.79 4.00
CA ALA A 123 -17.85 -3.39 4.24
C ALA A 123 -16.33 -3.19 4.41
N SER A 124 -15.79 -2.21 3.70
CA SER A 124 -14.38 -1.82 3.73
C SER A 124 -14.26 -0.32 3.83
N ASP A 125 -13.22 0.15 4.50
CA ASP A 125 -12.89 1.56 4.53
C ASP A 125 -12.16 1.93 3.23
N TRP A 126 -12.37 3.16 2.76
CA TRP A 126 -11.74 3.68 1.55
C TRP A 126 -10.92 4.92 1.89
N ILE A 127 -9.75 5.05 1.31
CA ILE A 127 -8.85 6.16 1.57
C ILE A 127 -8.34 6.78 0.27
N CYS A 128 -8.24 8.12 0.19
CA CYS A 128 -7.59 8.79 -0.92
C CYS A 128 -6.06 8.83 -0.72
N LEU A 129 -5.32 8.97 -1.81
CA LEU A 129 -3.85 8.99 -1.74
C LEU A 129 -3.32 10.25 -1.07
N GLU A 130 -4.07 11.34 -1.15
CA GLU A 130 -3.75 12.61 -0.49
C GLU A 130 -3.76 12.45 1.04
N ASP A 131 -4.73 11.73 1.59
CA ASP A 131 -4.80 11.45 3.02
C ASP A 131 -3.65 10.52 3.46
N VAL A 132 -3.34 9.50 2.66
CA VAL A 132 -2.17 8.65 2.91
C VAL A 132 -0.90 9.50 2.99
N ALA A 133 -0.70 10.39 2.02
CA ALA A 133 0.46 11.27 2.00
C ALA A 133 0.50 12.21 3.22
N GLN A 134 -0.64 12.74 3.66
CA GLN A 134 -0.72 13.56 4.87
C GLN A 134 -0.37 12.79 6.14
N PHE A 135 -0.82 11.53 6.27
CA PHE A 135 -0.41 10.67 7.37
C PHE A 135 1.11 10.45 7.38
N MET A 136 1.70 10.15 6.20
CA MET A 136 3.14 9.93 6.08
C MET A 136 3.95 11.19 6.43
N VAL A 137 3.56 12.35 5.92
CA VAL A 137 4.21 13.64 6.24
C VAL A 137 4.05 13.99 7.72
N THR A 138 2.88 13.69 8.31
CA THR A 138 2.64 13.94 9.74
C THR A 138 3.58 13.13 10.62
N ALA A 139 3.96 11.91 10.20
CA ALA A 139 4.88 11.07 10.95
C ALA A 139 6.27 11.72 11.14
N LEU A 140 6.72 12.58 10.22
CA LEU A 140 7.99 13.32 10.36
C LEU A 140 8.01 14.24 11.59
N LYS A 141 6.84 14.64 12.08
CA LYS A 141 6.67 15.56 13.22
C LYS A 141 6.26 14.85 14.51
N LYS A 142 6.20 13.51 14.47
CA LYS A 142 5.67 12.68 15.56
C LYS A 142 6.60 11.52 15.89
N PRO A 143 7.72 11.78 16.58
CA PRO A 143 8.71 10.74 16.91
C PRO A 143 8.12 9.62 17.77
N GLU A 144 7.02 9.87 18.50
CA GLU A 144 6.29 8.88 19.29
C GLU A 144 5.63 7.77 18.45
N LEU A 145 5.55 7.94 17.12
CA LEU A 145 5.04 6.92 16.21
C LEU A 145 6.13 5.89 15.81
N ALA A 146 7.39 6.15 16.10
CA ALA A 146 8.48 5.26 15.77
C ALA A 146 8.24 3.83 16.32
N GLY A 147 8.48 2.83 15.49
CA GLY A 147 8.26 1.42 15.82
C GLY A 147 6.81 0.95 15.69
N ARG A 148 5.84 1.84 15.43
CA ARG A 148 4.43 1.47 15.34
C ARG A 148 4.03 0.98 13.94
N LYS A 149 3.06 0.03 13.92
CA LYS A 149 2.26 -0.34 12.74
C LYS A 149 0.86 0.25 12.94
N ILE A 150 0.39 1.05 12.00
CA ILE A 150 -0.82 1.87 12.14
C ILE A 150 -1.72 1.63 10.93
N GLY A 151 -2.92 1.09 11.17
CA GLY A 151 -3.97 1.05 10.16
C GLY A 151 -4.52 2.45 9.91
N ILE A 152 -4.64 2.84 8.65
CA ILE A 152 -5.24 4.11 8.23
C ILE A 152 -6.34 3.87 7.21
N GLY A 153 -7.46 4.55 7.38
CA GLY A 153 -8.63 4.49 6.50
C GLY A 153 -9.26 5.87 6.35
N GLY A 154 -10.12 6.01 5.36
CA GLY A 154 -10.95 7.21 5.23
C GLY A 154 -12.14 7.17 6.19
N PRO A 155 -12.97 8.23 6.19
CA PRO A 155 -14.09 8.37 7.11
C PRO A 155 -15.25 7.42 6.81
N ASP A 156 -15.38 6.95 5.58
CA ASP A 156 -16.52 6.17 5.12
C ASP A 156 -16.17 4.68 5.04
N ARG A 157 -17.05 3.88 5.66
CA ARG A 157 -17.01 2.41 5.58
C ARG A 157 -18.16 1.94 4.72
N LEU A 158 -17.85 1.47 3.52
CA LEU A 158 -18.83 1.14 2.49
C LEU A 158 -18.74 -0.33 2.10
N THR A 159 -19.90 -0.93 1.89
CA THR A 159 -20.00 -2.23 1.21
C THR A 159 -19.72 -2.07 -0.28
N THR A 160 -19.41 -3.18 -0.96
CA THR A 160 -19.25 -3.17 -2.42
C THR A 160 -20.53 -2.68 -3.11
N LEU A 161 -21.71 -3.01 -2.56
CA LEU A 161 -23.01 -2.56 -3.10
C LEU A 161 -23.16 -1.04 -2.99
N GLU A 162 -22.86 -0.46 -1.83
CA GLU A 162 -22.90 0.99 -1.64
C GLU A 162 -21.93 1.74 -2.55
N VAL A 163 -20.73 1.20 -2.76
CA VAL A 163 -19.77 1.77 -3.74
C VAL A 163 -20.34 1.72 -5.15
N VAL A 164 -21.02 0.63 -5.52
CA VAL A 164 -21.70 0.50 -6.83
C VAL A 164 -22.80 1.54 -7.00
N ASP A 165 -23.62 1.76 -5.97
CA ASP A 165 -24.68 2.75 -6.02
C ASP A 165 -24.12 4.16 -6.21
N LEU A 166 -23.10 4.54 -5.42
CA LEU A 166 -22.43 5.84 -5.54
C LEU A 166 -21.79 6.07 -6.92
N VAL A 167 -21.12 5.03 -7.46
CA VAL A 167 -20.52 5.12 -8.80
C VAL A 167 -21.61 5.08 -9.89
N GLY A 168 -22.70 4.33 -9.64
CA GLY A 168 -23.83 4.20 -10.55
C GLY A 168 -24.66 5.47 -10.71
N GLU A 169 -24.78 6.28 -9.65
CA GLU A 169 -25.44 7.61 -9.73
C GLU A 169 -24.75 8.55 -10.72
N GLY A 170 -23.43 8.40 -10.92
CA GLY A 170 -22.65 9.14 -11.92
C GLY A 170 -22.66 8.50 -13.32
N SER A 171 -23.26 7.32 -13.50
CA SER A 171 -23.27 6.58 -14.77
C SER A 171 -24.64 6.63 -15.44
N PRO A 172 -24.73 6.98 -16.74
CA PRO A 172 -26.02 7.02 -17.47
C PRO A 172 -26.76 5.68 -17.54
N GLN A 173 -26.13 4.58 -17.21
CA GLN A 173 -26.66 3.22 -17.37
C GLN A 173 -26.89 2.48 -16.04
N GLY A 174 -26.56 3.10 -14.90
CA GLY A 174 -26.50 2.42 -13.61
C GLY A 174 -25.43 1.32 -13.57
N ALA A 175 -24.85 1.05 -12.42
CA ALA A 175 -23.90 -0.06 -12.26
C ALA A 175 -24.58 -1.21 -11.48
N ARG A 176 -24.21 -2.47 -11.80
CA ARG A 176 -24.61 -3.64 -11.03
C ARG A 176 -23.39 -4.32 -10.47
N ALA A 177 -23.40 -4.63 -9.18
CA ALA A 177 -22.33 -5.40 -8.56
C ALA A 177 -22.35 -6.85 -9.09
N ILE A 178 -21.18 -7.32 -9.51
CA ILE A 178 -20.93 -8.75 -9.74
C ILE A 178 -19.75 -9.11 -8.84
N ALA A 179 -19.99 -9.95 -7.84
CA ALA A 179 -18.94 -10.62 -7.12
C ALA A 179 -18.32 -11.66 -8.07
N GLU A 180 -17.06 -11.47 -8.45
CA GLU A 180 -16.29 -12.57 -9.03
C GLU A 180 -15.90 -13.49 -7.87
N ASP A 181 -16.35 -14.74 -7.93
CA ASP A 181 -15.79 -15.81 -7.11
C ASP A 181 -14.27 -15.80 -7.32
N ALA A 182 -13.54 -15.43 -6.26
CA ALA A 182 -12.10 -15.60 -6.22
C ALA A 182 -11.82 -17.10 -6.14
N ARG A 183 -11.89 -17.80 -7.28
CA ARG A 183 -11.34 -19.15 -7.38
C ARG A 183 -9.83 -19.02 -7.38
N PRO A 184 -9.13 -19.70 -6.46
CA PRO A 184 -7.69 -19.78 -6.55
C PRO A 184 -7.32 -20.47 -7.87
N ALA A 185 -6.41 -19.84 -8.63
CA ALA A 185 -5.74 -20.45 -9.75
C ALA A 185 -4.75 -21.51 -9.26
#